data_36b8feba941567805f6e25cd135c7b11
#
_entry.id   36b8feba941567805f6e25cd135c7b11
#
_cell.length_a   1.000
_cell.length_b   1.000
_cell.length_c   1.000
_cell.angle_alpha   90.00
_cell.angle_beta   90.00
_cell.angle_gamma   90.00
#
_symmetry.space_group_name_H-M   'P 1'
#
loop_
_entity.id
_entity.type
_entity.pdbx_description
1 polymer ?
#
loop_
_entity_poly.entity_id
_entity_poly.type
_entity_poly.pdbx_seq_one_letter_code
_entity_poly.pdbx_strand_id
1 'polypeptide(L)'
;MMNERLTWDFQIQTIAEFFLTSANINVNPVGQRPATVKNAIGDKKASKSQDIIASILSNGDVGEVKIVKTSDSTYQAECADGGHRMRAILGFLRNEFPTFRTSEFGEKYCRDLTDEQRAQFMNYRLRFIVYGNYGDLSVADKADIFQKTNTTTPVNQQEFLNSFGDIPLANLIRETSRVVSGVDNSCHALFNMYYSNSGNEIYQNIAFTNDRLKIDELVARLVYMIWSGEKPTTASFDQLQEMYKTPFTEKEVAKLEKKLKALLDFMLKAAVQRKSKVGRGLLNKHVVMMSRIYFYFKETYGDFKVEDFVAFWKEFERAYNVFNPQRPLRTEIVENNRTIYEAFHGYLGEYKVQWKIDNSIKWFLEEFNLEDATVLTLDKSRTFSREMIELKLAEQGYKCWVDGQPLDMKTAQGGHVIPHSKGGKSEYDNLVVISAEHNRRMQDTNAHDYKEMILSQLETV
;
A
#
# COMPACT_ATOMS: atom_id res chain seq x y z
N MET A 1 27.07 -12.46 -11.46
CA MET A 1 27.21 -13.39 -12.61
C MET A 1 26.06 -13.09 -13.54
N MET A 2 26.32 -12.54 -14.74
CA MET A 2 25.28 -12.39 -15.77
C MET A 2 24.81 -13.79 -16.17
N ASN A 3 23.53 -14.03 -16.06
CA ASN A 3 22.95 -15.32 -16.38
C ASN A 3 23.15 -15.61 -17.87
N GLU A 4 23.94 -16.62 -18.23
CA GLU A 4 24.16 -17.11 -19.60
C GLU A 4 22.87 -17.58 -20.32
N ARG A 5 21.73 -17.48 -19.63
CA ARG A 5 20.39 -17.93 -20.08
C ARG A 5 19.57 -16.86 -20.83
N LEU A 6 20.03 -15.60 -20.85
CA LEU A 6 19.30 -14.51 -21.51
C LEU A 6 19.68 -14.40 -22.99
N THR A 7 19.09 -15.23 -23.81
CA THR A 7 19.17 -15.06 -25.27
C THR A 7 18.12 -14.05 -25.74
N TRP A 8 18.47 -13.24 -26.68
CA TRP A 8 17.55 -12.33 -27.35
C TRP A 8 17.69 -12.44 -28.89
N ASP A 9 16.60 -12.15 -29.58
CA ASP A 9 16.54 -12.13 -31.03
C ASP A 9 15.92 -10.82 -31.50
N PHE A 10 16.32 -10.40 -32.70
CA PHE A 10 15.79 -9.19 -33.34
C PHE A 10 14.82 -9.59 -34.44
N GLN A 11 13.61 -9.07 -34.36
CA GLN A 11 12.56 -9.32 -35.33
C GLN A 11 11.99 -8.02 -35.87
N ILE A 12 11.62 -8.02 -37.16
CA ILE A 12 10.91 -6.94 -37.77
C ILE A 12 9.56 -7.46 -38.21
N GLN A 13 8.51 -6.76 -37.85
CA GLN A 13 7.13 -7.06 -38.26
C GLN A 13 6.49 -5.78 -38.77
N THR A 14 5.69 -5.87 -39.82
CA THR A 14 4.78 -4.79 -40.22
C THR A 14 3.67 -4.64 -39.17
N ILE A 15 3.01 -3.48 -39.14
CA ILE A 15 1.83 -3.31 -38.28
C ILE A 15 0.74 -4.34 -38.64
N ALA A 16 0.60 -4.70 -39.91
CA ALA A 16 -0.33 -5.73 -40.33
C ALA A 16 0.00 -7.11 -39.70
N GLU A 17 1.26 -7.53 -39.74
CA GLU A 17 1.71 -8.79 -39.15
C GLU A 17 1.58 -8.74 -37.63
N PHE A 18 1.99 -7.63 -36.99
CA PHE A 18 1.82 -7.43 -35.54
C PHE A 18 0.34 -7.51 -35.12
N PHE A 19 -0.57 -6.92 -35.88
CA PHE A 19 -2.00 -6.98 -35.62
C PHE A 19 -2.53 -8.41 -35.57
N LEU A 20 -2.10 -9.25 -36.52
CA LEU A 20 -2.47 -10.66 -36.57
C LEU A 20 -1.94 -11.48 -35.42
N THR A 21 -0.75 -11.13 -34.89
CA THR A 21 -0.08 -11.84 -33.76
C THR A 21 -0.35 -11.22 -32.40
N SER A 22 -0.95 -10.04 -32.37
CA SER A 22 -1.11 -9.24 -31.13
C SER A 22 -1.93 -9.93 -30.05
N ALA A 23 -2.86 -10.83 -30.43
CA ALA A 23 -3.64 -11.63 -29.48
C ALA A 23 -2.77 -12.58 -28.64
N ASN A 24 -1.59 -12.94 -29.13
CA ASN A 24 -0.64 -13.83 -28.46
C ASN A 24 0.34 -13.06 -27.55
N ILE A 25 0.25 -11.73 -27.51
CA ILE A 25 1.16 -10.89 -26.74
C ILE A 25 0.35 -10.18 -25.65
N ASN A 26 0.72 -10.39 -24.39
CA ASN A 26 0.20 -9.59 -23.30
C ASN A 26 0.82 -8.17 -23.38
N VAL A 27 0.08 -7.23 -23.96
CA VAL A 27 0.51 -5.82 -24.08
C VAL A 27 0.33 -5.03 -22.78
N ASN A 28 -0.35 -5.61 -21.79
CA ASN A 28 -0.63 -5.05 -20.47
C ASN A 28 -0.28 -6.03 -19.35
N PRO A 29 0.95 -6.54 -19.24
CA PRO A 29 1.28 -7.41 -18.13
C PRO A 29 1.06 -6.68 -16.80
N VAL A 30 0.60 -7.40 -15.81
CA VAL A 30 0.13 -6.89 -14.51
C VAL A 30 1.18 -6.00 -13.82
N GLY A 31 2.45 -6.28 -14.03
CA GLY A 31 3.58 -5.54 -13.45
C GLY A 31 3.89 -4.20 -14.12
N GLN A 32 3.28 -3.87 -15.26
CA GLN A 32 3.60 -2.62 -15.97
C GLN A 32 2.79 -1.42 -15.46
N ARG A 33 3.24 -0.22 -15.88
CA ARG A 33 2.51 1.03 -15.64
C ARG A 33 1.10 0.93 -16.20
N PRO A 34 0.09 1.45 -15.48
CA PRO A 34 -1.25 1.60 -16.04
C PRO A 34 -1.21 2.33 -17.37
N ALA A 35 -2.12 1.99 -18.27
CA ALA A 35 -2.27 2.74 -19.51
C ALA A 35 -2.52 4.22 -19.21
N THR A 36 -1.77 5.12 -19.84
CA THR A 36 -2.03 6.56 -19.68
C THR A 36 -3.42 6.87 -20.23
N VAL A 37 -4.23 7.54 -19.42
CA VAL A 37 -5.59 7.94 -19.83
C VAL A 37 -5.49 8.88 -21.03
N LYS A 38 -6.44 8.75 -21.93
CA LYS A 38 -6.58 9.58 -23.14
C LYS A 38 -6.75 11.05 -22.74
N ASN A 39 -6.21 11.96 -23.53
CA ASN A 39 -6.52 13.39 -23.37
C ASN A 39 -8.03 13.62 -23.49
N ALA A 40 -8.54 14.52 -22.65
CA ALA A 40 -9.93 14.96 -22.75
C ALA A 40 -10.18 15.68 -24.09
N ILE A 41 -11.41 15.59 -24.58
CA ILE A 41 -11.85 16.35 -25.77
C ILE A 41 -11.62 17.84 -25.47
N GLY A 42 -10.79 18.49 -26.29
CA GLY A 42 -10.47 19.92 -26.15
C GLY A 42 -9.04 20.25 -25.68
N ASP A 43 -8.21 19.28 -25.41
CA ASP A 43 -6.81 19.50 -25.07
C ASP A 43 -6.04 20.25 -26.16
N LYS A 44 -5.15 21.17 -25.73
CA LYS A 44 -4.33 21.99 -26.63
C LYS A 44 -3.10 21.24 -27.16
N LYS A 45 -2.80 20.07 -26.65
CA LYS A 45 -1.62 19.25 -27.00
C LYS A 45 -2.04 17.83 -27.37
N ALA A 46 -1.32 17.24 -28.32
CA ALA A 46 -1.48 15.82 -28.65
C ALA A 46 -1.17 14.91 -27.45
N SER A 47 -1.87 13.78 -27.37
CA SER A 47 -1.50 12.71 -26.45
C SER A 47 -0.28 11.95 -26.98
N LYS A 48 0.45 11.25 -26.09
CA LYS A 48 1.53 10.36 -26.53
C LYS A 48 1.08 9.32 -27.55
N SER A 49 -0.17 8.83 -27.45
CA SER A 49 -0.73 7.89 -28.44
C SER A 49 -0.90 8.55 -29.79
N GLN A 50 -1.41 9.78 -29.84
CA GLN A 50 -1.56 10.56 -31.09
C GLN A 50 -0.21 10.91 -31.71
N ASP A 51 0.80 11.27 -30.88
CA ASP A 51 2.17 11.54 -31.35
C ASP A 51 2.81 10.31 -31.99
N ILE A 52 2.60 9.11 -31.39
CA ILE A 52 3.09 7.84 -31.94
C ILE A 52 2.45 7.57 -33.29
N ILE A 53 1.13 7.75 -33.42
CA ILE A 53 0.43 7.52 -34.69
C ILE A 53 0.86 8.53 -35.78
N ALA A 54 1.02 9.80 -35.39
CA ALA A 54 1.53 10.82 -36.32
C ALA A 54 2.95 10.46 -36.80
N SER A 55 3.83 10.05 -35.91
CA SER A 55 5.20 9.61 -36.26
C SER A 55 5.18 8.42 -37.23
N ILE A 56 4.31 7.43 -37.03
CA ILE A 56 4.18 6.29 -37.91
C ILE A 56 3.69 6.73 -39.32
N LEU A 57 2.67 7.58 -39.36
CA LEU A 57 2.12 8.10 -40.60
C LEU A 57 3.11 8.98 -41.38
N SER A 58 4.04 9.66 -40.65
CA SER A 58 5.15 10.42 -41.26
C SER A 58 6.42 9.57 -41.51
N ASN A 59 6.33 8.25 -41.32
CA ASN A 59 7.47 7.31 -41.41
C ASN A 59 8.65 7.66 -40.43
N GLY A 60 8.32 8.30 -39.32
CA GLY A 60 9.27 8.60 -38.25
C GLY A 60 9.59 7.38 -37.40
N ASP A 61 10.70 7.42 -36.65
CA ASP A 61 11.09 6.33 -35.72
C ASP A 61 10.30 6.40 -34.43
N VAL A 62 9.61 5.32 -34.09
CA VAL A 62 8.89 5.18 -32.80
C VAL A 62 9.66 4.34 -31.78
N GLY A 63 10.87 3.90 -32.12
CA GLY A 63 11.71 3.07 -31.26
C GLY A 63 11.33 1.59 -31.24
N GLU A 64 12.06 0.82 -30.46
CA GLU A 64 11.94 -0.65 -30.37
C GLU A 64 10.88 -1.07 -29.37
N VAL A 65 10.26 -2.22 -29.63
CA VAL A 65 9.39 -2.94 -28.68
C VAL A 65 10.18 -4.13 -28.12
N LYS A 66 10.15 -4.31 -26.81
CA LYS A 66 10.82 -5.43 -26.15
C LYS A 66 9.78 -6.36 -25.55
N ILE A 67 9.80 -7.61 -25.98
CA ILE A 67 8.89 -8.64 -25.52
C ILE A 67 9.67 -9.81 -24.92
N VAL A 68 9.03 -10.44 -23.97
CA VAL A 68 9.55 -11.60 -23.22
C VAL A 68 8.65 -12.76 -23.56
N LYS A 69 9.18 -13.86 -24.14
CA LYS A 69 8.41 -15.08 -24.33
C LYS A 69 7.96 -15.62 -22.97
N THR A 70 6.81 -16.19 -22.90
CA THR A 70 6.28 -16.78 -21.67
C THR A 70 5.72 -18.17 -21.98
N SER A 71 5.75 -19.04 -20.97
CA SER A 71 5.07 -20.34 -21.00
C SER A 71 3.62 -20.26 -20.51
N ASP A 72 3.08 -19.05 -20.32
CA ASP A 72 1.68 -18.86 -19.97
C ASP A 72 0.78 -19.49 -21.02
N SER A 73 -0.26 -20.19 -20.59
CA SER A 73 -1.24 -20.81 -21.48
C SER A 73 -2.07 -19.80 -22.27
N THR A 74 -2.17 -18.56 -21.79
CA THR A 74 -2.98 -17.49 -22.38
C THR A 74 -2.21 -16.69 -23.43
N TYR A 75 -0.91 -16.40 -23.14
CA TYR A 75 -0.07 -15.59 -24.02
C TYR A 75 1.25 -16.28 -24.30
N GLN A 76 1.79 -16.07 -25.51
CA GLN A 76 3.10 -16.59 -25.92
C GLN A 76 4.24 -15.63 -25.54
N ALA A 77 3.92 -14.36 -25.29
CA ALA A 77 4.87 -13.34 -24.90
C ALA A 77 4.22 -12.25 -24.04
N GLU A 78 5.04 -11.55 -23.27
CA GLU A 78 4.67 -10.37 -22.49
C GLU A 78 5.50 -9.17 -22.91
N CYS A 79 4.89 -7.98 -22.89
CA CYS A 79 5.61 -6.74 -23.17
C CYS A 79 6.54 -6.38 -22.00
N ALA A 80 7.84 -6.21 -22.26
CA ALA A 80 8.81 -5.67 -21.31
C ALA A 80 9.01 -4.16 -21.48
N ASP A 81 9.02 -3.65 -22.72
CA ASP A 81 9.07 -2.22 -23.04
C ASP A 81 8.34 -1.97 -24.37
N GLY A 82 7.81 -0.76 -24.55
CA GLY A 82 7.05 -0.38 -25.74
C GLY A 82 5.56 -0.67 -25.64
N GLY A 83 5.04 -1.07 -24.48
CA GLY A 83 3.62 -1.34 -24.28
C GLY A 83 2.72 -0.17 -24.66
N HIS A 84 3.17 1.08 -24.43
CA HIS A 84 2.43 2.26 -24.87
C HIS A 84 2.33 2.36 -26.37
N ARG A 85 3.40 2.01 -27.12
CA ARG A 85 3.43 1.98 -28.59
C ARG A 85 2.46 0.94 -29.13
N MET A 86 2.53 -0.28 -28.61
CA MET A 86 1.61 -1.36 -29.02
C MET A 86 0.15 -1.00 -28.76
N ARG A 87 -0.15 -0.48 -27.58
CA ARG A 87 -1.52 -0.05 -27.23
C ARG A 87 -2.01 1.10 -28.11
N ALA A 88 -1.15 2.08 -28.42
CA ALA A 88 -1.49 3.17 -29.32
C ALA A 88 -1.84 2.66 -30.72
N ILE A 89 -1.03 1.77 -31.28
CA ILE A 89 -1.27 1.15 -32.59
C ILE A 89 -2.58 0.36 -32.57
N LEU A 90 -2.79 -0.52 -31.60
CA LEU A 90 -3.99 -1.33 -31.48
C LEU A 90 -5.26 -0.48 -31.27
N GLY A 91 -5.17 0.55 -30.42
CA GLY A 91 -6.27 1.47 -30.16
C GLY A 91 -6.66 2.28 -31.40
N PHE A 92 -5.67 2.74 -32.19
CA PHE A 92 -5.91 3.44 -33.42
C PHE A 92 -6.56 2.52 -34.47
N LEU A 93 -6.05 1.30 -34.63
CA LEU A 93 -6.65 0.28 -35.53
C LEU A 93 -8.12 -0.03 -35.17
N ARG A 94 -8.44 0.00 -33.87
CA ARG A 94 -9.82 -0.19 -33.37
C ARG A 94 -10.67 1.08 -33.42
N ASN A 95 -10.16 2.18 -33.99
CA ASN A 95 -10.81 3.49 -34.02
C ASN A 95 -11.19 4.02 -32.62
N GLU A 96 -10.37 3.79 -31.62
CA GLU A 96 -10.63 4.24 -30.26
C GLU A 96 -10.31 5.73 -30.06
N PHE A 97 -9.44 6.30 -30.89
CA PHE A 97 -9.08 7.71 -30.92
C PHE A 97 -8.60 8.15 -32.32
N PRO A 98 -8.76 9.43 -32.70
CA PRO A 98 -8.26 9.98 -33.95
C PRO A 98 -6.81 10.47 -33.83
N THR A 99 -6.19 10.83 -34.97
CA THR A 99 -4.99 11.68 -34.99
C THR A 99 -5.30 13.06 -34.40
N PHE A 100 -4.25 13.79 -33.96
CA PHE A 100 -4.49 15.08 -33.35
C PHE A 100 -4.90 16.13 -34.39
N ARG A 101 -5.90 16.96 -34.09
CA ARG A 101 -6.54 17.90 -35.00
C ARG A 101 -5.60 18.89 -35.67
N THR A 102 -4.51 19.27 -35.01
CA THR A 102 -3.51 20.21 -35.57
C THR A 102 -2.30 19.48 -36.16
N SER A 103 -2.33 18.14 -36.25
CA SER A 103 -1.33 17.39 -37.02
C SER A 103 -1.50 17.65 -38.51
N GLU A 104 -0.47 17.34 -39.30
CA GLU A 104 -0.52 17.41 -40.77
C GLU A 104 -1.61 16.51 -41.39
N PHE A 105 -2.08 15.50 -40.61
CA PHE A 105 -3.14 14.56 -41.04
C PHE A 105 -4.55 15.05 -40.66
N GLY A 106 -4.67 16.10 -39.84
CA GLY A 106 -5.95 16.55 -39.28
C GLY A 106 -6.52 15.54 -38.28
N GLU A 107 -7.79 15.67 -37.90
CA GLU A 107 -8.49 14.76 -37.03
C GLU A 107 -9.08 13.59 -37.82
N LYS A 108 -8.37 12.46 -37.89
CA LYS A 108 -8.77 11.25 -38.62
C LYS A 108 -8.67 10.01 -37.75
N TYR A 109 -9.69 9.19 -37.74
CA TYR A 109 -9.62 7.81 -37.28
C TYR A 109 -8.95 6.91 -38.30
N CYS A 110 -8.53 5.72 -37.93
CA CYS A 110 -7.93 4.75 -38.85
C CYS A 110 -8.82 4.46 -40.06
N ARG A 111 -10.13 4.41 -39.85
CA ARG A 111 -11.13 4.22 -40.94
C ARG A 111 -11.20 5.39 -41.92
N ASP A 112 -10.79 6.60 -41.50
CA ASP A 112 -10.89 7.82 -42.31
C ASP A 112 -9.58 8.12 -43.08
N LEU A 113 -8.56 7.26 -42.94
CA LEU A 113 -7.32 7.36 -43.71
C LEU A 113 -7.56 7.07 -45.18
N THR A 114 -6.83 7.77 -46.05
CA THR A 114 -6.79 7.40 -47.46
C THR A 114 -6.17 6.02 -47.66
N ASP A 115 -6.39 5.39 -48.83
CA ASP A 115 -5.81 4.06 -49.10
C ASP A 115 -4.28 4.09 -49.05
N GLU A 116 -3.64 5.18 -49.52
CA GLU A 116 -2.18 5.35 -49.41
C GLU A 116 -1.74 5.49 -47.95
N GLN A 117 -2.43 6.34 -47.17
CA GLN A 117 -2.11 6.53 -45.74
C GLN A 117 -2.30 5.23 -44.95
N ARG A 118 -3.37 4.49 -45.26
CA ARG A 118 -3.64 3.19 -44.67
C ARG A 118 -2.58 2.16 -45.02
N ALA A 119 -2.21 2.09 -46.27
CA ALA A 119 -1.15 1.19 -46.75
C ALA A 119 0.19 1.53 -46.11
N GLN A 120 0.54 2.82 -46.01
CA GLN A 120 1.74 3.27 -45.34
C GLN A 120 1.74 2.88 -43.86
N PHE A 121 0.63 3.11 -43.14
CA PHE A 121 0.48 2.74 -41.73
C PHE A 121 0.60 1.23 -41.52
N MET A 122 -0.10 0.41 -42.31
CA MET A 122 -0.09 -1.05 -42.17
C MET A 122 1.26 -1.68 -42.55
N ASN A 123 2.01 -1.08 -43.48
CA ASN A 123 3.32 -1.55 -43.88
C ASN A 123 4.47 -0.97 -43.05
N TYR A 124 4.21 -0.08 -42.09
CA TYR A 124 5.23 0.44 -41.17
C TYR A 124 5.90 -0.69 -40.42
N ARG A 125 7.25 -0.70 -40.38
CA ARG A 125 8.06 -1.76 -39.79
C ARG A 125 8.34 -1.49 -38.33
N LEU A 126 7.75 -2.28 -37.46
CA LEU A 126 8.03 -2.31 -36.01
C LEU A 126 9.26 -3.19 -35.73
N ARG A 127 10.14 -2.72 -34.88
CA ARG A 127 11.33 -3.45 -34.44
C ARG A 127 11.04 -4.10 -33.09
N PHE A 128 11.23 -5.42 -33.01
CA PHE A 128 11.05 -6.19 -31.79
C PHE A 128 12.38 -6.78 -31.33
N ILE A 129 12.69 -6.61 -30.06
CA ILE A 129 13.69 -7.40 -29.36
C ILE A 129 12.92 -8.46 -28.56
N VAL A 130 13.15 -9.71 -28.90
CA VAL A 130 12.44 -10.86 -28.32
C VAL A 130 13.43 -11.59 -27.42
N TYR A 131 13.19 -11.53 -26.12
CA TYR A 131 13.94 -12.32 -25.14
C TYR A 131 13.36 -13.73 -25.12
N GLY A 132 14.17 -14.76 -25.36
CA GLY A 132 13.73 -16.15 -25.56
C GLY A 132 14.21 -17.13 -24.49
N ASN A 133 13.54 -18.27 -24.33
CA ASN A 133 13.75 -19.35 -23.36
C ASN A 133 13.26 -19.10 -21.94
N TYR A 134 11.97 -18.84 -21.80
CA TYR A 134 11.37 -18.21 -20.63
C TYR A 134 10.57 -19.08 -19.70
N GLY A 135 10.41 -20.36 -19.99
CA GLY A 135 9.80 -21.27 -19.02
C GLY A 135 10.52 -21.30 -17.66
N ASP A 136 11.78 -20.89 -17.63
CA ASP A 136 12.69 -21.01 -16.49
C ASP A 136 13.07 -19.68 -15.82
N LEU A 137 12.56 -18.52 -16.27
CA LEU A 137 12.88 -17.25 -15.64
C LEU A 137 12.06 -17.03 -14.37
N SER A 138 12.77 -16.77 -13.27
CA SER A 138 12.12 -16.35 -12.04
C SER A 138 11.43 -14.98 -12.19
N VAL A 139 10.47 -14.68 -11.32
CA VAL A 139 9.83 -13.36 -11.26
C VAL A 139 10.87 -12.25 -11.08
N ALA A 140 11.93 -12.50 -10.31
CA ALA A 140 13.03 -11.54 -10.11
C ALA A 140 13.82 -11.29 -11.40
N ASP A 141 14.10 -12.33 -12.22
CA ASP A 141 14.78 -12.16 -13.51
C ASP A 141 13.93 -11.33 -14.48
N LYS A 142 12.61 -11.55 -14.54
CA LYS A 142 11.68 -10.74 -15.34
C LYS A 142 11.68 -9.28 -14.91
N ALA A 143 11.68 -9.00 -13.60
CA ALA A 143 11.75 -7.66 -13.04
C ALA A 143 13.09 -6.97 -13.40
N ASP A 144 14.21 -7.67 -13.35
CA ASP A 144 15.52 -7.18 -13.75
C ASP A 144 15.56 -6.82 -15.23
N ILE A 145 14.97 -7.66 -16.11
CA ILE A 145 14.84 -7.35 -17.55
C ILE A 145 14.05 -6.06 -17.72
N PHE A 146 12.88 -5.96 -17.06
CA PHE A 146 12.04 -4.78 -17.12
C PHE A 146 12.80 -3.50 -16.72
N GLN A 147 13.57 -3.55 -15.65
CA GLN A 147 14.38 -2.43 -15.18
C GLN A 147 15.45 -2.03 -16.21
N LYS A 148 16.20 -3.00 -16.73
CA LYS A 148 17.30 -2.77 -17.67
C LYS A 148 16.84 -2.32 -19.06
N THR A 149 15.63 -2.66 -19.46
CA THR A 149 15.10 -2.35 -20.79
C THR A 149 14.45 -0.97 -20.88
N ASN A 150 13.96 -0.40 -19.76
CA ASN A 150 13.28 0.90 -19.71
C ASN A 150 14.30 2.06 -19.59
N THR A 151 15.13 2.28 -20.61
CA THR A 151 16.20 3.28 -20.56
C THR A 151 15.76 4.71 -20.86
N THR A 152 14.73 4.90 -21.68
CA THR A 152 14.24 6.23 -22.11
C THR A 152 13.48 6.99 -21.02
N THR A 153 12.76 6.27 -20.17
CA THR A 153 12.15 6.83 -18.96
C THR A 153 12.51 5.91 -17.81
N PRO A 154 13.49 6.25 -16.99
CA PRO A 154 13.95 5.39 -15.91
C PRO A 154 12.80 4.94 -15.02
N VAL A 155 12.76 3.64 -14.74
CA VAL A 155 11.78 3.01 -13.86
C VAL A 155 12.05 3.52 -12.44
N ASN A 156 11.01 4.00 -11.76
CA ASN A 156 11.16 4.33 -10.34
C ASN A 156 11.11 3.06 -9.48
N GLN A 157 11.43 3.20 -8.20
CA GLN A 157 11.51 2.08 -7.26
C GLN A 157 10.20 1.27 -7.19
N GLN A 158 9.04 1.94 -7.19
CA GLN A 158 7.76 1.25 -7.10
C GLN A 158 7.35 0.61 -8.42
N GLU A 159 7.66 1.23 -9.55
CA GLU A 159 7.46 0.62 -10.87
C GLU A 159 8.29 -0.66 -11.02
N PHE A 160 9.52 -0.66 -10.48
CA PHE A 160 10.35 -1.86 -10.41
C PHE A 160 9.71 -2.94 -9.51
N LEU A 161 9.29 -2.60 -8.29
CA LEU A 161 8.62 -3.55 -7.40
C LEU A 161 7.32 -4.10 -8.01
N ASN A 162 6.56 -3.25 -8.71
CA ASN A 162 5.35 -3.68 -9.39
C ASN A 162 5.64 -4.67 -10.55
N SER A 163 6.86 -4.64 -11.13
CA SER A 163 7.27 -5.57 -12.18
C SER A 163 7.51 -7.01 -11.73
N PHE A 164 7.48 -7.28 -10.41
CA PHE A 164 7.41 -8.64 -9.88
C PHE A 164 6.13 -9.39 -10.30
N GLY A 165 5.20 -8.69 -10.94
CA GLY A 165 4.10 -9.30 -11.67
C GLY A 165 2.98 -9.82 -10.77
N ASP A 166 2.52 -11.04 -11.05
CA ASP A 166 1.35 -11.65 -10.42
C ASP A 166 1.73 -12.48 -9.18
N ILE A 167 2.34 -11.83 -8.18
CA ILE A 167 2.57 -12.45 -6.87
C ILE A 167 1.50 -11.96 -5.88
N PRO A 168 1.08 -12.81 -4.90
CA PRO A 168 -0.01 -12.48 -3.98
C PRO A 168 0.18 -11.15 -3.24
N LEU A 169 1.41 -10.83 -2.81
CA LEU A 169 1.73 -9.56 -2.16
C LEU A 169 1.56 -8.35 -3.09
N ALA A 170 2.03 -8.45 -4.33
CA ALA A 170 1.91 -7.36 -5.29
C ALA A 170 0.44 -7.14 -5.70
N ASN A 171 -0.37 -8.20 -5.76
CA ASN A 171 -1.82 -8.12 -5.96
C ASN A 171 -2.49 -7.37 -4.83
N LEU A 172 -2.24 -7.75 -3.57
CA LEU A 172 -2.75 -7.04 -2.40
C LEU A 172 -2.47 -5.53 -2.47
N ILE A 173 -1.25 -5.15 -2.80
CA ILE A 173 -0.85 -3.74 -2.87
C ILE A 173 -1.61 -3.02 -3.99
N ARG A 174 -1.68 -3.60 -5.20
CA ARG A 174 -2.40 -3.03 -6.34
C ARG A 174 -3.89 -2.87 -6.10
N GLU A 175 -4.53 -3.91 -5.58
CA GLU A 175 -5.95 -3.94 -5.31
C GLU A 175 -6.35 -2.98 -4.19
N THR A 176 -5.46 -2.76 -3.22
CA THR A 176 -5.67 -1.77 -2.15
C THR A 176 -5.51 -0.33 -2.67
N SER A 177 -4.55 -0.08 -3.55
CA SER A 177 -4.14 1.27 -3.97
C SER A 177 -4.98 1.86 -5.11
N ARG A 178 -5.60 1.00 -5.94
CA ARG A 178 -6.30 1.43 -7.17
C ARG A 178 -7.37 0.43 -7.60
N VAL A 179 -8.30 0.90 -8.42
CA VAL A 179 -9.28 0.02 -9.07
C VAL A 179 -8.55 -0.87 -10.08
N VAL A 180 -8.70 -2.19 -9.92
CA VAL A 180 -8.17 -3.20 -10.84
C VAL A 180 -9.33 -3.78 -11.63
N SER A 181 -9.21 -3.78 -12.97
CA SER A 181 -10.25 -4.30 -13.84
C SER A 181 -10.51 -5.79 -13.57
N GLY A 182 -11.76 -6.16 -13.38
CA GLY A 182 -12.19 -7.53 -13.10
C GLY A 182 -12.10 -7.96 -11.64
N VAL A 183 -11.70 -7.05 -10.74
CA VAL A 183 -11.69 -7.30 -9.30
C VAL A 183 -12.73 -6.40 -8.63
N ASP A 184 -13.77 -7.00 -8.08
CA ASP A 184 -14.82 -6.27 -7.36
C ASP A 184 -14.27 -5.70 -6.04
N ASN A 185 -14.67 -4.46 -5.72
CA ASN A 185 -14.25 -3.74 -4.51
C ASN A 185 -12.73 -3.52 -4.37
N SER A 186 -11.97 -3.58 -5.46
CA SER A 186 -10.59 -3.12 -5.44
C SER A 186 -10.53 -1.62 -5.15
N CYS A 187 -9.46 -1.18 -4.55
CA CYS A 187 -9.24 0.16 -4.03
C CYS A 187 -9.93 0.45 -2.70
N HIS A 188 -9.10 0.66 -1.67
CA HIS A 188 -9.61 1.05 -0.36
C HIS A 188 -10.23 2.46 -0.39
N ALA A 189 -11.30 2.69 0.37
CA ALA A 189 -12.06 3.95 0.39
C ALA A 189 -11.21 5.21 0.72
N LEU A 190 -10.07 5.06 1.42
CA LEU A 190 -9.11 6.14 1.64
C LEU A 190 -8.56 6.70 0.32
N PHE A 191 -8.43 5.85 -0.70
CA PHE A 191 -7.87 6.16 -2.02
C PHE A 191 -8.94 6.33 -3.10
N ASN A 192 -10.21 6.41 -2.73
CA ASN A 192 -11.29 6.65 -3.68
C ASN A 192 -11.04 7.90 -4.50
N MET A 193 -11.19 7.75 -5.80
CA MET A 193 -10.94 8.76 -6.81
C MET A 193 -12.18 8.95 -7.69
N TYR A 194 -12.38 10.17 -8.16
CA TYR A 194 -13.36 10.50 -9.20
C TYR A 194 -12.73 11.46 -10.21
N TYR A 195 -13.30 11.51 -11.39
CA TYR A 195 -12.85 12.45 -12.41
C TYR A 195 -13.63 13.77 -12.32
N SER A 196 -12.89 14.90 -12.38
CA SER A 196 -13.50 16.20 -12.51
C SER A 196 -14.15 16.38 -13.89
N ASN A 197 -14.98 17.43 -14.04
CA ASN A 197 -15.57 17.80 -15.35
C ASN A 197 -14.50 18.08 -16.43
N SER A 198 -13.27 18.41 -16.02
CA SER A 198 -12.12 18.61 -16.91
C SER A 198 -11.27 17.35 -17.13
N GLY A 199 -11.72 16.19 -16.65
CA GLY A 199 -11.04 14.91 -16.83
C GLY A 199 -9.85 14.66 -15.89
N ASN A 200 -9.61 15.54 -14.91
CA ASN A 200 -8.53 15.34 -13.94
C ASN A 200 -8.96 14.39 -12.82
N GLU A 201 -8.04 13.54 -12.38
CA GLU A 201 -8.23 12.69 -11.20
C GLU A 201 -8.29 13.53 -9.92
N ILE A 202 -9.34 13.34 -9.13
CA ILE A 202 -9.51 13.95 -7.82
C ILE A 202 -9.69 12.86 -6.77
N TYR A 203 -8.84 12.89 -5.76
CA TYR A 203 -8.93 11.97 -4.62
C TYR A 203 -9.68 12.65 -3.47
N GLN A 204 -10.64 11.91 -2.91
CA GLN A 204 -11.54 12.46 -1.90
C GLN A 204 -10.86 12.70 -0.55
N ASN A 205 -9.97 11.81 -0.13
CA ASN A 205 -9.39 11.79 1.21
C ASN A 205 -7.89 12.06 1.25
N ILE A 206 -7.22 12.03 0.09
CA ILE A 206 -5.79 12.33 -0.07
C ILE A 206 -5.58 13.51 -1.00
N ALA A 207 -4.45 14.20 -0.87
CA ALA A 207 -4.10 15.40 -1.64
C ALA A 207 -2.90 15.17 -2.57
N PHE A 208 -2.81 13.96 -3.14
CA PHE A 208 -1.81 13.58 -4.14
C PHE A 208 -2.39 12.54 -5.07
N THR A 209 -1.82 12.43 -6.27
CA THR A 209 -2.25 11.50 -7.32
C THR A 209 -1.43 10.23 -7.31
N ASN A 210 -1.92 9.18 -7.99
CA ASN A 210 -1.16 7.94 -8.16
C ASN A 210 -0.13 7.99 -9.30
N ASP A 211 0.33 9.18 -9.65
CA ASP A 211 1.37 9.35 -10.67
C ASP A 211 2.56 8.45 -10.38
N ARG A 212 2.92 7.62 -11.36
CA ARG A 212 4.02 6.69 -11.25
C ARG A 212 3.95 5.78 -10.01
N LEU A 213 2.73 5.33 -9.66
CA LEU A 213 2.47 4.37 -8.59
C LEU A 213 2.80 4.88 -7.18
N LYS A 214 2.61 6.18 -6.90
CA LYS A 214 2.88 6.76 -5.57
C LYS A 214 1.99 6.20 -4.47
N ILE A 215 0.73 5.87 -4.79
CA ILE A 215 -0.18 5.24 -3.81
C ILE A 215 0.23 3.79 -3.60
N ASP A 216 0.61 3.06 -4.65
CA ASP A 216 1.15 1.70 -4.54
C ASP A 216 2.42 1.69 -3.65
N GLU A 217 3.32 2.67 -3.80
CA GLU A 217 4.50 2.83 -2.94
C GLU A 217 4.11 3.07 -1.48
N LEU A 218 3.13 3.95 -1.24
CA LEU A 218 2.62 4.20 0.09
C LEU A 218 2.07 2.93 0.72
N VAL A 219 1.20 2.20 0.00
CA VAL A 219 0.61 0.94 0.49
C VAL A 219 1.70 -0.10 0.75
N ALA A 220 2.70 -0.23 -0.12
CA ALA A 220 3.83 -1.13 0.09
C ALA A 220 4.59 -0.81 1.40
N ARG A 221 4.81 0.46 1.70
CA ARG A 221 5.43 0.91 2.97
C ARG A 221 4.56 0.59 4.19
N LEU A 222 3.25 0.74 4.09
CA LEU A 222 2.32 0.37 5.17
C LEU A 222 2.32 -1.15 5.40
N VAL A 223 2.29 -1.94 4.33
CA VAL A 223 2.41 -3.40 4.42
C VAL A 223 3.74 -3.80 5.07
N TYR A 224 4.84 -3.14 4.72
CA TYR A 224 6.13 -3.38 5.35
C TYR A 224 6.11 -3.10 6.87
N MET A 225 5.50 -2.00 7.32
CA MET A 225 5.33 -1.71 8.74
C MET A 225 4.59 -2.85 9.47
N ILE A 226 3.56 -3.39 8.84
CA ILE A 226 2.77 -4.50 9.39
C ILE A 226 3.59 -5.80 9.40
N TRP A 227 4.27 -6.11 8.31
CA TRP A 227 5.09 -7.31 8.15
C TRP A 227 6.30 -7.34 9.09
N SER A 228 6.94 -6.19 9.32
CA SER A 228 8.07 -6.04 10.24
C SER A 228 7.68 -6.10 11.73
N GLY A 229 6.44 -6.45 12.06
CA GLY A 229 5.95 -6.62 13.41
C GLY A 229 5.16 -5.43 13.96
N GLU A 230 4.45 -4.72 13.09
CA GLU A 230 3.65 -3.53 13.44
C GLU A 230 4.50 -2.40 14.05
N LYS A 231 5.75 -2.30 13.61
CA LYS A 231 6.68 -1.27 14.09
C LYS A 231 6.58 0.01 13.27
N PRO A 232 6.70 1.17 13.89
CA PRO A 232 6.70 2.46 13.21
C PRO A 232 8.01 2.68 12.44
N THR A 233 8.27 1.90 11.40
CA THR A 233 9.50 1.94 10.61
C THR A 233 9.29 2.56 9.23
N THR A 234 10.36 3.07 8.61
CA THR A 234 10.37 3.41 7.19
C THR A 234 11.14 2.33 6.45
N ALA A 235 10.51 1.72 5.45
CA ALA A 235 11.19 0.78 4.59
C ALA A 235 12.17 1.51 3.64
N SER A 236 13.42 1.05 3.58
CA SER A 236 14.32 1.37 2.45
C SER A 236 13.86 0.61 1.20
N PHE A 237 14.39 0.99 0.04
CA PHE A 237 14.09 0.26 -1.20
C PHE A 237 14.51 -1.22 -1.12
N ASP A 238 15.69 -1.49 -0.57
CA ASP A 238 16.21 -2.85 -0.43
C ASP A 238 15.31 -3.70 0.47
N GLN A 239 14.81 -3.13 1.56
CA GLN A 239 13.86 -3.80 2.46
C GLN A 239 12.51 -4.08 1.79
N LEU A 240 12.00 -3.15 0.98
CA LEU A 240 10.80 -3.41 0.18
C LEU A 240 11.05 -4.51 -0.85
N GLN A 241 12.20 -4.49 -1.52
CA GLN A 241 12.57 -5.52 -2.48
C GLN A 241 12.69 -6.90 -1.83
N GLU A 242 13.27 -6.99 -0.63
CA GLU A 242 13.33 -8.23 0.15
C GLU A 242 11.91 -8.74 0.48
N MET A 243 11.02 -7.86 0.92
CA MET A 243 9.62 -8.21 1.16
C MET A 243 8.95 -8.76 -0.11
N TYR A 244 9.16 -8.13 -1.28
CA TYR A 244 8.58 -8.61 -2.53
C TYR A 244 9.17 -9.93 -3.02
N LYS A 245 10.41 -10.25 -2.67
CA LYS A 245 11.06 -11.55 -2.96
C LYS A 245 10.64 -12.67 -2.01
N THR A 246 10.02 -12.32 -0.89
CA THR A 246 9.56 -13.31 0.09
C THR A 246 8.38 -14.11 -0.48
N PRO A 247 8.43 -15.45 -0.46
CA PRO A 247 7.35 -16.29 -0.99
C PRO A 247 6.21 -16.38 0.02
N PHE A 248 5.31 -15.39 0.01
CA PHE A 248 4.12 -15.38 0.86
C PHE A 248 3.10 -16.41 0.41
N THR A 249 2.56 -17.16 1.35
CA THR A 249 1.37 -17.97 1.15
C THR A 249 0.12 -17.08 1.14
N GLU A 250 -0.95 -17.52 0.49
CA GLU A 250 -2.24 -16.80 0.50
C GLU A 250 -2.74 -16.52 1.93
N LYS A 251 -2.53 -17.45 2.87
CA LYS A 251 -2.91 -17.29 4.28
C LYS A 251 -2.11 -16.16 4.98
N GLU A 252 -0.85 -15.99 4.64
CA GLU A 252 -0.02 -14.90 5.17
C GLU A 252 -0.43 -13.56 4.58
N VAL A 253 -0.70 -13.52 3.27
CA VAL A 253 -1.21 -12.33 2.60
C VAL A 253 -2.57 -11.92 3.17
N ALA A 254 -3.50 -12.86 3.39
CA ALA A 254 -4.80 -12.57 4.00
C ALA A 254 -4.68 -11.99 5.43
N LYS A 255 -3.65 -12.40 6.20
CA LYS A 255 -3.38 -11.78 7.51
C LYS A 255 -2.86 -10.34 7.37
N LEU A 256 -1.98 -10.09 6.40
CA LEU A 256 -1.48 -8.74 6.10
C LEU A 256 -2.63 -7.85 5.63
N GLU A 257 -3.49 -8.34 4.74
CA GLU A 257 -4.68 -7.65 4.24
C GLU A 257 -5.62 -7.22 5.37
N LYS A 258 -5.96 -8.14 6.28
CA LYS A 258 -6.81 -7.84 7.43
C LYS A 258 -6.25 -6.69 8.29
N LYS A 259 -4.94 -6.72 8.57
CA LYS A 259 -4.28 -5.68 9.36
C LYS A 259 -4.17 -4.36 8.58
N LEU A 260 -3.84 -4.43 7.30
CA LEU A 260 -3.78 -3.27 6.42
C LEU A 260 -5.14 -2.58 6.33
N LYS A 261 -6.21 -3.35 6.12
CA LYS A 261 -7.58 -2.82 6.09
C LYS A 261 -7.93 -2.13 7.41
N ALA A 262 -7.65 -2.74 8.54
CA ALA A 262 -7.90 -2.13 9.85
C ALA A 262 -7.15 -0.80 10.04
N LEU A 263 -5.88 -0.72 9.62
CA LEU A 263 -5.11 0.52 9.63
C LEU A 263 -5.71 1.58 8.70
N LEU A 264 -6.06 1.21 7.46
CA LEU A 264 -6.61 2.14 6.47
C LEU A 264 -8.03 2.61 6.85
N ASP A 265 -8.88 1.75 7.41
CA ASP A 265 -10.20 2.11 7.95
C ASP A 265 -10.06 3.12 9.10
N PHE A 266 -9.07 2.92 9.98
CA PHE A 266 -8.76 3.87 11.03
C PHE A 266 -8.30 5.22 10.46
N MET A 267 -7.38 5.19 9.48
CA MET A 267 -6.90 6.40 8.80
C MET A 267 -8.01 7.15 8.08
N LEU A 268 -8.94 6.43 7.47
CA LEU A 268 -10.13 7.04 6.83
C LEU A 268 -10.98 7.77 7.85
N LYS A 269 -11.29 7.15 9.00
CA LYS A 269 -12.05 7.78 10.10
C LYS A 269 -11.32 9.03 10.60
N ALA A 270 -10.00 8.92 10.84
CA ALA A 270 -9.19 10.05 11.27
C ALA A 270 -9.15 11.17 10.23
N ALA A 271 -9.03 10.84 8.93
CA ALA A 271 -9.07 11.81 7.84
C ALA A 271 -10.41 12.56 7.77
N VAL A 272 -11.52 11.86 7.95
CA VAL A 272 -12.87 12.45 7.95
C VAL A 272 -13.05 13.38 9.15
N GLN A 273 -12.68 12.97 10.34
CA GLN A 273 -12.79 13.79 11.56
C GLN A 273 -11.85 14.99 11.57
N ARG A 274 -10.70 14.90 10.89
CA ARG A 274 -9.76 16.00 10.73
C ARG A 274 -10.32 17.16 9.87
N LYS A 275 -11.27 16.87 8.98
CA LYS A 275 -11.85 17.88 8.05
C LYS A 275 -12.57 18.99 8.81
N SER A 276 -11.81 19.96 9.31
CA SER A 276 -12.36 21.18 9.94
C SER A 276 -12.69 22.29 8.95
N LYS A 277 -12.21 22.26 7.72
CA LYS A 277 -12.59 23.14 6.59
C LYS A 277 -12.26 22.50 5.26
N VAL A 278 -13.18 22.69 4.31
CA VAL A 278 -13.16 22.22 2.93
C VAL A 278 -11.75 22.13 2.30
N GLY A 279 -11.38 20.93 1.82
CA GLY A 279 -10.59 20.81 0.63
C GLY A 279 -9.13 20.34 0.74
N ARG A 280 -8.61 19.92 1.90
CA ARG A 280 -7.25 19.35 1.94
C ARG A 280 -7.25 17.92 2.47
N GLY A 281 -7.17 16.96 1.55
CA GLY A 281 -6.90 15.57 1.86
C GLY A 281 -5.52 15.38 2.54
N LEU A 282 -5.25 14.18 3.01
CA LEU A 282 -3.96 13.83 3.61
C LEU A 282 -2.86 13.82 2.53
N LEU A 283 -1.73 14.43 2.83
CA LEU A 283 -0.51 14.27 2.02
C LEU A 283 0.10 12.88 2.28
N ASN A 284 0.88 12.37 1.34
CA ASN A 284 1.61 11.10 1.49
C ASN A 284 2.38 11.03 2.83
N LYS A 285 3.17 12.06 3.13
CA LYS A 285 3.91 12.18 4.39
C LYS A 285 3.01 12.13 5.64
N HIS A 286 1.78 12.66 5.55
CA HIS A 286 0.82 12.61 6.66
C HIS A 286 0.34 11.19 6.90
N VAL A 287 0.02 10.43 5.84
CA VAL A 287 -0.43 9.04 5.99
C VAL A 287 0.67 8.19 6.62
N VAL A 288 1.91 8.32 6.16
CA VAL A 288 3.06 7.60 6.74
C VAL A 288 3.26 7.96 8.21
N MET A 289 3.23 9.26 8.53
CA MET A 289 3.43 9.73 9.90
C MET A 289 2.30 9.28 10.83
N MET A 290 1.04 9.44 10.40
CA MET A 290 -0.13 8.96 11.17
C MET A 290 -0.08 7.46 11.41
N SER A 291 0.35 6.67 10.41
CA SER A 291 0.48 5.22 10.57
C SER A 291 1.54 4.85 11.61
N ARG A 292 2.65 5.59 11.67
CA ARG A 292 3.68 5.40 12.70
C ARG A 292 3.17 5.76 14.09
N ILE A 293 2.48 6.89 14.22
CA ILE A 293 1.84 7.30 15.49
C ILE A 293 0.80 6.26 15.91
N TYR A 294 0.01 5.74 14.97
CA TYR A 294 -0.96 4.69 15.23
C TYR A 294 -0.32 3.44 15.84
N PHE A 295 0.78 2.93 15.26
CA PHE A 295 1.47 1.77 15.84
C PHE A 295 2.11 2.08 17.18
N TYR A 296 2.64 3.30 17.37
CA TYR A 296 3.15 3.74 18.66
C TYR A 296 2.03 3.78 19.73
N PHE A 297 0.88 4.35 19.39
CA PHE A 297 -0.29 4.37 20.28
C PHE A 297 -0.75 2.95 20.61
N LYS A 298 -0.78 2.08 19.61
CA LYS A 298 -1.20 0.70 19.78
C LYS A 298 -0.25 -0.11 20.66
N GLU A 299 1.05 0.13 20.55
CA GLU A 299 2.07 -0.50 21.39
C GLU A 299 2.02 0.02 22.84
N THR A 300 1.78 1.33 23.03
CA THR A 300 1.84 1.97 24.34
C THR A 300 0.52 1.90 25.08
N TYR A 301 -0.60 2.04 24.37
CA TYR A 301 -1.92 2.25 24.97
C TYR A 301 -2.94 1.15 24.61
N GLY A 302 -2.65 0.27 23.66
CA GLY A 302 -3.56 -0.76 23.18
C GLY A 302 -4.72 -0.21 22.37
N ASP A 303 -5.95 -0.39 22.85
CA ASP A 303 -7.11 0.19 22.19
C ASP A 303 -7.32 1.66 22.60
N PHE A 304 -7.52 2.51 21.62
CA PHE A 304 -7.71 3.95 21.82
C PHE A 304 -8.78 4.48 20.85
N LYS A 305 -9.40 5.61 21.21
CA LYS A 305 -10.44 6.22 20.40
C LYS A 305 -9.84 7.02 19.25
N VAL A 306 -10.56 7.06 18.12
CA VAL A 306 -10.14 7.86 16.95
C VAL A 306 -10.10 9.35 17.30
N GLU A 307 -10.99 9.82 18.17
CA GLU A 307 -11.07 11.20 18.64
C GLU A 307 -9.80 11.64 19.32
N ASP A 308 -9.26 10.82 20.24
CA ASP A 308 -8.05 11.08 21.00
C ASP A 308 -6.83 11.12 20.06
N PHE A 309 -6.77 10.17 19.14
CA PHE A 309 -5.74 10.16 18.11
C PHE A 309 -5.79 11.41 17.21
N VAL A 310 -6.98 11.83 16.80
CA VAL A 310 -7.16 13.03 15.96
C VAL A 310 -6.81 14.29 16.73
N ALA A 311 -7.12 14.37 18.03
CA ALA A 311 -6.73 15.48 18.88
C ALA A 311 -5.20 15.58 18.95
N PHE A 312 -4.52 14.48 19.29
CA PHE A 312 -3.06 14.41 19.26
C PHE A 312 -2.48 14.78 17.89
N TRP A 313 -3.02 14.20 16.80
CA TRP A 313 -2.55 14.50 15.46
C TRP A 313 -2.66 15.98 15.10
N LYS A 314 -3.75 16.65 15.46
CA LYS A 314 -3.94 18.08 15.19
C LYS A 314 -2.87 18.95 15.86
N GLU A 315 -2.55 18.67 17.11
CA GLU A 315 -1.51 19.39 17.83
C GLU A 315 -0.12 19.07 17.27
N PHE A 316 0.16 17.81 17.00
CA PHE A 316 1.40 17.38 16.35
C PHE A 316 1.57 18.03 14.97
N GLU A 317 0.53 18.04 14.13
CA GLU A 317 0.55 18.64 12.80
C GLU A 317 0.71 20.17 12.91
N ARG A 318 0.08 20.81 13.88
CA ARG A 318 0.23 22.25 14.14
C ARG A 318 1.69 22.57 14.47
N ALA A 319 2.29 21.85 15.41
CA ALA A 319 3.69 22.01 15.76
C ALA A 319 4.62 21.74 14.57
N TYR A 320 4.38 20.67 13.83
CA TYR A 320 5.13 20.34 12.61
C TYR A 320 5.08 21.46 11.56
N ASN A 321 3.91 22.07 11.35
CA ASN A 321 3.75 23.16 10.36
C ASN A 321 4.38 24.48 10.82
N VAL A 322 4.37 24.76 12.11
CA VAL A 322 4.97 25.96 12.70
C VAL A 322 6.50 25.86 12.67
N PHE A 323 7.04 24.70 13.01
CA PHE A 323 8.49 24.50 13.17
C PHE A 323 9.16 23.82 11.97
N ASN A 324 8.49 23.77 10.82
CA ASN A 324 9.07 23.23 9.59
C ASN A 324 10.32 24.04 9.17
N PRO A 325 11.51 23.43 9.12
CA PRO A 325 12.76 24.14 8.82
C PRO A 325 12.82 24.76 7.42
N GLN A 326 11.89 24.37 6.53
CA GLN A 326 11.78 24.96 5.17
C GLN A 326 10.97 26.26 5.13
N ARG A 327 10.40 26.70 6.26
CA ARG A 327 9.64 27.95 6.34
C ARG A 327 10.37 28.94 7.26
N PRO A 328 10.56 30.21 6.83
CA PRO A 328 11.11 31.23 7.72
C PRO A 328 10.16 31.43 8.90
N LEU A 329 10.68 31.21 10.09
CA LEU A 329 9.95 31.40 11.34
C LEU A 329 9.96 32.89 11.74
N ARG A 330 8.83 33.35 12.25
CA ARG A 330 8.79 34.66 12.94
C ARG A 330 9.49 34.50 14.29
N THR A 331 10.38 35.41 14.60
CA THR A 331 11.21 35.38 15.83
C THR A 331 10.37 35.21 17.09
N GLU A 332 9.21 35.91 17.18
CA GLU A 332 8.27 35.81 18.30
C GLU A 332 7.74 34.37 18.55
N ILE A 333 7.52 33.56 17.47
CA ILE A 333 7.04 32.19 17.60
C ILE A 333 8.13 31.31 18.19
N VAL A 334 9.38 31.55 17.80
CA VAL A 334 10.55 30.81 18.30
C VAL A 334 10.79 31.09 19.77
N GLU A 335 10.74 32.34 20.20
CA GLU A 335 10.98 32.75 21.59
C GLU A 335 9.92 32.19 22.55
N ASN A 336 8.64 32.24 22.17
CA ASN A 336 7.53 31.76 23.00
C ASN A 336 7.41 30.22 23.03
N ASN A 337 8.06 29.49 22.13
CA ASN A 337 7.95 28.03 22.01
C ASN A 337 9.32 27.39 21.80
N ARG A 338 10.36 27.92 22.43
CA ARG A 338 11.76 27.55 22.19
C ARG A 338 12.02 26.06 22.39
N THR A 339 11.50 25.48 23.44
CA THR A 339 11.67 24.04 23.74
C THR A 339 11.04 23.17 22.67
N ILE A 340 9.81 23.50 22.23
CA ILE A 340 9.11 22.82 21.15
C ILE A 340 9.90 22.98 19.85
N TYR A 341 10.37 24.19 19.56
CA TYR A 341 11.17 24.46 18.37
C TYR A 341 12.46 23.64 18.35
N GLU A 342 13.22 23.61 19.43
CA GLU A 342 14.47 22.87 19.52
C GLU A 342 14.25 21.36 19.33
N ALA A 343 13.21 20.81 19.94
CA ALA A 343 12.84 19.41 19.78
C ALA A 343 12.46 19.08 18.32
N PHE A 344 11.57 19.86 17.73
CA PHE A 344 11.10 19.61 16.35
C PHE A 344 12.13 19.96 15.30
N HIS A 345 12.89 21.05 15.45
CA HIS A 345 13.95 21.42 14.51
C HIS A 345 15.06 20.37 14.45
N GLY A 346 15.43 19.84 15.61
CA GLY A 346 16.42 18.75 15.67
C GLY A 346 15.93 17.42 15.12
N TYR A 347 14.62 17.14 15.23
CA TYR A 347 14.08 15.82 14.91
C TYR A 347 13.35 15.73 13.56
N LEU A 348 12.62 16.76 13.15
CA LEU A 348 11.78 16.72 11.96
C LEU A 348 12.48 17.12 10.67
N GLY A 349 13.62 17.81 10.74
CA GLY A 349 14.44 18.15 9.55
C GLY A 349 14.87 16.91 8.76
N GLU A 350 15.00 15.76 9.43
CA GLU A 350 15.37 14.48 8.85
C GLU A 350 14.37 13.38 9.20
N TYR A 351 13.10 13.57 8.89
CA TYR A 351 12.03 12.60 9.17
C TYR A 351 12.24 11.20 8.59
N LYS A 352 13.28 11.00 7.79
CA LYS A 352 13.70 9.68 7.29
C LYS A 352 14.41 8.84 8.35
N VAL A 353 14.85 9.43 9.44
CA VAL A 353 15.59 8.73 10.50
C VAL A 353 14.59 8.27 11.57
N GLN A 354 14.42 6.96 11.68
CA GLN A 354 13.44 6.30 12.57
C GLN A 354 13.48 6.86 13.99
N TRP A 355 14.65 6.84 14.63
CA TRP A 355 14.80 7.24 16.02
C TRP A 355 14.47 8.71 16.29
N LYS A 356 14.67 9.60 15.33
CA LYS A 356 14.32 11.02 15.44
C LYS A 356 12.81 11.22 15.49
N ILE A 357 12.07 10.45 14.70
CA ILE A 357 10.60 10.51 14.70
C ILE A 357 10.05 9.91 15.98
N ASP A 358 10.57 8.77 16.42
CA ASP A 358 10.11 8.11 17.64
C ASP A 358 10.36 8.99 18.87
N ASN A 359 11.52 9.64 18.95
CA ASN A 359 11.83 10.60 20.00
C ASN A 359 10.93 11.84 19.94
N SER A 360 10.62 12.36 18.75
CA SER A 360 9.69 13.49 18.59
C SER A 360 8.28 13.13 19.07
N ILE A 361 7.79 11.94 18.72
CA ILE A 361 6.47 11.46 19.16
C ILE A 361 6.45 11.29 20.69
N LYS A 362 7.46 10.65 21.27
CA LYS A 362 7.57 10.45 22.72
C LYS A 362 7.59 11.78 23.45
N TRP A 363 8.50 12.67 23.04
CA TRP A 363 8.60 14.00 23.63
C TRP A 363 7.27 14.75 23.52
N PHE A 364 6.61 14.71 22.37
CA PHE A 364 5.33 15.38 22.18
C PHE A 364 4.23 14.80 23.07
N LEU A 365 4.23 13.49 23.30
CA LEU A 365 3.30 12.83 24.23
C LEU A 365 3.55 13.25 25.69
N GLU A 366 4.81 13.37 26.09
CA GLU A 366 5.21 13.77 27.44
C GLU A 366 4.87 15.24 27.74
N GLU A 367 5.16 16.15 26.80
CA GLU A 367 4.98 17.60 27.00
C GLU A 367 3.54 18.08 26.81
N PHE A 368 2.78 17.45 25.94
CA PHE A 368 1.40 17.87 25.62
C PHE A 368 0.32 17.18 26.45
N ASN A 369 0.73 16.41 27.44
CA ASN A 369 -0.11 15.86 28.49
C ASN A 369 -1.52 15.45 28.00
N LEU A 370 -1.63 14.24 27.46
CA LEU A 370 -2.90 13.66 27.04
C LEU A 370 -3.78 13.21 28.25
N GLU A 371 -3.62 13.88 29.42
CA GLU A 371 -4.33 13.50 30.65
C GLU A 371 -5.86 13.45 30.50
N ASP A 372 -6.42 14.20 29.55
CA ASP A 372 -7.84 14.16 29.21
C ASP A 372 -8.19 13.12 28.12
N ALA A 373 -7.19 12.48 27.52
CA ALA A 373 -7.44 11.42 26.56
C ALA A 373 -7.77 10.14 27.32
N THR A 374 -8.90 9.52 26.99
CA THR A 374 -9.30 8.21 27.52
C THR A 374 -8.41 7.10 26.94
N VAL A 375 -7.11 7.29 27.01
CA VAL A 375 -6.10 6.37 26.48
C VAL A 375 -5.75 5.39 27.59
N LEU A 376 -6.00 4.11 27.34
CA LEU A 376 -5.68 3.04 28.29
C LEU A 376 -4.20 2.68 28.11
N THR A 377 -3.38 2.98 29.14
CA THR A 377 -1.99 2.52 29.18
C THR A 377 -1.97 1.01 29.31
N LEU A 378 -1.42 0.29 28.35
CA LEU A 378 -1.26 -1.15 28.46
C LEU A 378 -0.05 -1.51 29.32
N ASP A 379 -0.23 -2.54 30.13
CA ASP A 379 0.88 -3.17 30.82
C ASP A 379 1.90 -3.74 29.82
N LYS A 380 3.19 -3.59 30.11
CA LYS A 380 4.27 -4.14 29.28
C LYS A 380 4.30 -5.68 29.31
N SER A 381 3.80 -6.27 30.39
CA SER A 381 3.66 -7.71 30.54
C SER A 381 2.27 -8.16 30.12
N ARG A 382 2.20 -9.10 29.18
CA ARG A 382 0.94 -9.75 28.78
C ARG A 382 0.68 -11.06 29.50
N THR A 383 1.60 -11.51 30.32
CA THR A 383 1.54 -12.82 30.96
C THR A 383 1.86 -12.71 32.45
N PHE A 384 1.15 -13.47 33.25
CA PHE A 384 1.44 -13.63 34.67
C PHE A 384 2.61 -14.57 34.86
N SER A 385 3.40 -14.34 35.91
CA SER A 385 4.49 -15.27 36.26
C SER A 385 3.93 -16.61 36.73
N ARG A 386 4.74 -17.66 36.58
CA ARG A 386 4.33 -19.02 37.00
C ARG A 386 4.06 -19.06 38.52
N GLU A 387 4.83 -18.33 39.29
CA GLU A 387 4.64 -18.23 40.76
C GLU A 387 3.28 -17.57 41.11
N MET A 388 2.91 -16.51 40.37
CA MET A 388 1.60 -15.86 40.57
C MET A 388 0.45 -16.80 40.27
N ILE A 389 0.54 -17.57 39.15
CA ILE A 389 -0.47 -18.54 38.78
C ILE A 389 -0.58 -19.66 39.84
N GLU A 390 0.54 -20.15 40.35
CA GLU A 390 0.58 -21.21 41.35
C GLU A 390 -0.06 -20.76 42.69
N LEU A 391 0.31 -19.58 43.15
CA LEU A 391 -0.30 -18.99 44.35
C LEU A 391 -1.79 -18.78 44.20
N LYS A 392 -2.24 -18.24 43.06
CA LYS A 392 -3.65 -17.96 42.82
C LYS A 392 -4.46 -19.25 42.64
N LEU A 393 -3.88 -20.28 42.03
CA LEU A 393 -4.51 -21.60 41.89
C LEU A 393 -4.70 -22.27 43.27
N ALA A 394 -3.72 -22.13 44.18
CA ALA A 394 -3.83 -22.61 45.55
C ALA A 394 -4.95 -21.85 46.31
N GLU A 395 -5.03 -20.51 46.21
CA GLU A 395 -6.14 -19.73 46.77
C GLU A 395 -7.52 -20.18 46.25
N GLN A 396 -7.60 -20.56 44.95
CA GLN A 396 -8.83 -21.08 44.33
C GLN A 396 -9.12 -22.56 44.66
N GLY A 397 -8.34 -23.17 45.57
CA GLY A 397 -8.49 -24.56 46.00
C GLY A 397 -8.27 -25.56 44.85
N TYR A 398 -7.33 -25.26 43.96
CA TYR A 398 -7.01 -26.07 42.75
C TYR A 398 -8.22 -26.28 41.85
N LYS A 399 -9.05 -25.24 41.72
CA LYS A 399 -10.24 -25.24 40.86
C LYS A 399 -10.23 -24.11 39.86
N CYS A 400 -10.79 -24.36 38.69
CA CYS A 400 -11.03 -23.32 37.69
C CYS A 400 -11.99 -22.25 38.25
N TRP A 401 -11.60 -21.00 38.15
CA TRP A 401 -12.38 -19.88 38.69
C TRP A 401 -13.76 -19.71 38.01
N VAL A 402 -13.90 -20.15 36.72
CA VAL A 402 -15.15 -20.01 35.97
C VAL A 402 -16.16 -21.08 36.36
N ASP A 403 -15.81 -22.36 36.24
CA ASP A 403 -16.73 -23.50 36.34
C ASP A 403 -16.50 -24.41 37.55
N GLY A 404 -15.48 -24.10 38.37
CA GLY A 404 -15.16 -24.86 39.57
C GLY A 404 -14.54 -26.26 39.32
N GLN A 405 -14.26 -26.64 38.09
CA GLN A 405 -13.65 -27.92 37.77
C GLN A 405 -12.21 -28.00 38.31
N PRO A 406 -11.74 -29.19 38.71
CA PRO A 406 -10.36 -29.34 39.19
C PRO A 406 -9.31 -28.93 38.16
N LEU A 407 -8.33 -28.15 38.58
CA LEU A 407 -7.16 -27.74 37.78
C LEU A 407 -5.86 -28.10 38.46
N ASP A 408 -4.86 -28.44 37.67
CA ASP A 408 -3.48 -28.56 38.10
C ASP A 408 -2.58 -27.55 37.33
N MET A 409 -1.33 -27.41 37.75
CA MET A 409 -0.38 -26.49 37.14
C MET A 409 -0.03 -26.82 35.66
N LYS A 410 -0.42 -27.99 35.15
CA LYS A 410 -0.23 -28.35 33.75
C LYS A 410 -1.36 -27.86 32.87
N THR A 411 -2.55 -27.75 33.42
CA THR A 411 -3.79 -27.37 32.74
C THR A 411 -4.23 -25.94 33.05
N ALA A 412 -3.69 -25.34 34.11
CA ALA A 412 -4.01 -24.00 34.56
C ALA A 412 -3.39 -22.91 33.67
N GLN A 413 -4.16 -21.89 33.37
CA GLN A 413 -3.70 -20.66 32.71
C GLN A 413 -4.14 -19.43 33.50
N GLY A 414 -3.30 -18.40 33.50
CA GLY A 414 -3.65 -17.09 34.05
C GLY A 414 -4.53 -16.32 33.05
N GLY A 415 -5.71 -15.94 33.50
CA GLY A 415 -6.61 -15.04 32.78
C GLY A 415 -6.66 -13.68 33.49
N HIS A 416 -6.81 -12.62 32.71
CA HIS A 416 -7.01 -11.27 33.24
C HIS A 416 -8.49 -11.06 33.61
N VAL A 417 -8.75 -10.53 34.81
CA VAL A 417 -10.13 -10.13 35.21
C VAL A 417 -10.59 -8.99 34.32
N ILE A 418 -9.85 -7.91 34.27
CA ILE A 418 -9.98 -6.84 33.26
C ILE A 418 -9.04 -7.20 32.12
N PRO A 419 -9.54 -7.44 30.91
CA PRO A 419 -8.71 -7.83 29.78
C PRO A 419 -7.51 -6.90 29.58
N HIS A 420 -6.37 -7.46 29.20
CA HIS A 420 -5.17 -6.67 28.92
C HIS A 420 -5.41 -5.63 27.84
N SER A 421 -6.17 -5.96 26.77
CA SER A 421 -6.59 -5.05 25.70
C SER A 421 -7.44 -3.86 26.20
N LYS A 422 -8.04 -3.97 27.39
CA LYS A 422 -8.84 -2.94 28.04
C LYS A 422 -8.10 -2.27 29.22
N GLY A 423 -6.76 -2.36 29.24
CA GLY A 423 -5.92 -1.72 30.25
C GLY A 423 -5.72 -2.53 31.53
N GLY A 424 -6.17 -3.79 31.57
CA GLY A 424 -5.90 -4.67 32.69
C GLY A 424 -4.40 -4.98 32.81
N LYS A 425 -3.84 -4.79 34.01
CA LYS A 425 -2.43 -5.07 34.29
C LYS A 425 -2.22 -6.54 34.63
N SER A 426 -1.02 -7.06 34.35
CA SER A 426 -0.61 -8.42 34.72
C SER A 426 -0.13 -8.46 36.20
N GLU A 427 -0.95 -7.92 37.09
CA GLU A 427 -0.77 -7.89 38.53
C GLU A 427 -1.64 -8.96 39.22
N TYR A 428 -1.26 -9.36 40.43
CA TYR A 428 -1.91 -10.45 41.17
C TYR A 428 -3.41 -10.24 41.39
N ASP A 429 -3.82 -9.00 41.66
CA ASP A 429 -5.24 -8.64 41.87
C ASP A 429 -6.11 -8.72 40.57
N ASN A 430 -5.47 -8.67 39.41
CA ASN A 430 -6.14 -8.81 38.14
C ASN A 430 -6.03 -10.24 37.56
N LEU A 431 -5.57 -11.22 38.37
CA LEU A 431 -5.36 -12.59 37.99
C LEU A 431 -6.51 -13.48 38.46
N VAL A 432 -7.04 -14.26 37.53
CA VAL A 432 -7.84 -15.48 37.83
C VAL A 432 -7.18 -16.66 37.13
N VAL A 433 -7.26 -17.84 37.76
CA VAL A 433 -6.72 -19.07 37.13
C VAL A 433 -7.87 -19.89 36.58
N ILE A 434 -7.78 -20.16 35.30
CA ILE A 434 -8.85 -20.81 34.52
C ILE A 434 -8.26 -21.89 33.60
N SER A 435 -9.11 -22.73 33.04
CA SER A 435 -8.66 -23.70 32.05
C SER A 435 -8.23 -23.04 30.73
N ALA A 436 -7.39 -23.72 29.95
CA ALA A 436 -6.97 -23.27 28.62
C ALA A 436 -8.17 -23.04 27.68
N GLU A 437 -9.24 -23.83 27.85
CA GLU A 437 -10.46 -23.67 27.06
C GLU A 437 -11.20 -22.36 27.41
N HIS A 438 -11.42 -22.11 28.70
CA HIS A 438 -12.04 -20.88 29.16
C HIS A 438 -11.21 -19.64 28.80
N ASN A 439 -9.89 -19.71 28.93
CA ASN A 439 -9.02 -18.60 28.57
C ASN A 439 -9.13 -18.25 27.06
N ARG A 440 -9.22 -19.26 26.19
CA ARG A 440 -9.40 -19.07 24.76
C ARG A 440 -10.77 -18.51 24.39
N ARG A 441 -11.83 -18.93 25.11
CA ARG A 441 -13.22 -18.51 24.85
C ARG A 441 -13.51 -17.11 25.42
N MET A 442 -12.91 -16.76 26.54
CA MET A 442 -13.07 -15.48 27.23
C MET A 442 -12.60 -14.29 26.39
N GLN A 443 -11.48 -14.44 25.64
CA GLN A 443 -10.90 -13.40 24.78
C GLN A 443 -10.80 -12.01 25.50
N ASP A 444 -11.54 -11.01 24.97
CA ASP A 444 -11.56 -9.64 25.48
C ASP A 444 -12.78 -9.35 26.39
N THR A 445 -13.44 -10.38 26.90
CA THR A 445 -14.56 -10.25 27.82
C THR A 445 -14.02 -10.11 29.26
N ASN A 446 -14.64 -9.25 30.08
CA ASN A 446 -14.35 -9.20 31.51
C ASN A 446 -14.62 -10.58 32.12
N ALA A 447 -13.71 -11.05 32.98
CA ALA A 447 -13.80 -12.41 33.52
C ALA A 447 -15.10 -12.64 34.34
N HIS A 448 -15.59 -11.64 35.06
CA HIS A 448 -16.85 -11.74 35.79
C HIS A 448 -18.03 -11.91 34.84
N ASP A 449 -18.13 -11.06 33.79
CA ASP A 449 -19.20 -11.14 32.79
C ASP A 449 -19.18 -12.49 32.06
N TYR A 450 -17.99 -12.97 31.73
CA TYR A 450 -17.80 -14.28 31.12
C TYR A 450 -18.25 -15.41 32.03
N LYS A 451 -17.92 -15.35 33.32
CA LYS A 451 -18.34 -16.35 34.30
C LYS A 451 -19.87 -16.38 34.44
N GLU A 452 -20.52 -15.23 34.57
CA GLU A 452 -21.97 -15.13 34.65
C GLU A 452 -22.63 -15.74 33.41
N MET A 453 -22.10 -15.46 32.23
CA MET A 453 -22.59 -16.05 30.97
C MET A 453 -22.48 -17.58 30.97
N ILE A 454 -21.36 -18.14 31.44
CA ILE A 454 -21.19 -19.60 31.48
C ILE A 454 -22.10 -20.24 32.52
N LEU A 455 -22.23 -19.63 33.73
CA LEU A 455 -23.13 -20.16 34.79
C LEU A 455 -24.60 -20.14 34.35
N SER A 456 -25.05 -19.08 33.68
CA SER A 456 -26.43 -19.00 33.16
C SER A 456 -26.73 -20.08 32.09
N GLN A 457 -25.73 -20.49 31.33
CA GLN A 457 -25.86 -21.57 30.36
C GLN A 457 -25.96 -22.97 31.04
N LEU A 458 -25.33 -23.11 32.22
CA LEU A 458 -25.34 -24.36 32.97
C LEU A 458 -26.65 -24.54 33.77
N GLU A 459 -27.32 -23.44 34.15
CA GLU A 459 -28.65 -23.48 34.84
C GLU A 459 -29.82 -23.75 33.91
N THR A 460 -29.60 -23.65 32.59
CA THR A 460 -30.62 -23.87 31.54
C THR A 460 -30.60 -25.28 30.97
N VAL A 461 -29.70 -26.16 31.42
CA VAL A 461 -29.59 -27.58 31.06
C VAL A 461 -30.05 -28.46 32.22
#